data_5cd2b75a6d3130e6755e2066cc82d655
#
_entry.id   5cd2b75a6d3130e6755e2066cc82d655
#
_cell.length_a   1.000
_cell.length_b   1.000
_cell.length_c   1.000
_cell.angle_alpha   90.00
_cell.angle_beta   90.00
_cell.angle_gamma   90.00
#
_symmetry.space_group_name_H-M   'P 1'
#
loop_
_entity.id
_entity.type
_entity.pdbx_description
1 polymer ?
#
loop_
_entity_poly.entity_id
_entity_poly.type
_entity_poly.pdbx_seq_one_letter_code
_entity_poly.pdbx_strand_id
1 'polypeptide(L)'
;VYGMFDVSGQTEANFRTVFPIAPVPDVQGGRRRVGPNGGLNAFTGCAGQGIFRGDRLPKELYGDLFIPEPVGRLVRRAKVDRKDGMTVLSNATPGSEFMRSKDINFRPLGAETAPDGTMFFIDMHRGIIQQGNWTRKGSYLRGIIDKWEIDKNVGKGRIYRLVHKDHKPGPQPNMLGQSTKELVGHLSHPNGWWRDTAQKLIILRKDGKSVVPELEKLARSGKPALGRVHALWTLEGMDAVNPKLIVEKLSDSDHRVRLAAVRLSEPFLSNGDNALESAFKTLEKEPHADVALQAINSIAYSGATESEILAGIEDTLIEKHSDKPILKSIAGNRAKLAQERERLAKQRKMDAHFAKQMESGAVIYKQLCFACHGNDGKGTPMVGQPGVTLAPPLPKSPRVLGSGGSLVRTVLHGLQGPLDGKTYPGQMLPLGANDDEWVAAISTYVRNSFGNKGGPITKEFVAGIRKESGDRLLPWTEAELEELEPPLMADRKKWKLTASHGSEKLGGCVDGNGKSRYDTGTSQVPGMWVQVEFPSVSKVNRIQLDSKSSARDYPRGYQVESSVDGKKWSEPLAIGVGKHPMTNIAFPATEAKFLKITQTGRVNGLYWSIHEMQIFGKPVPR
;
A
#
# COMPACT_ATOMS: atom_id res chain seq x y z
N VAL A 1 7.90 0.24 1.68
CA VAL A 1 9.16 -0.42 1.34
C VAL A 1 9.78 -1.15 2.53
N TYR A 2 9.61 -0.65 3.76
CA TYR A 2 10.28 -1.20 4.97
C TYR A 2 9.81 -2.59 5.44
N GLY A 3 8.85 -3.21 4.81
CA GLY A 3 8.38 -4.56 5.11
C GLY A 3 8.76 -5.62 4.08
N MET A 4 9.56 -5.27 3.07
CA MET A 4 9.88 -6.18 1.98
C MET A 4 11.00 -7.18 2.29
N PHE A 5 11.83 -6.91 3.30
CA PHE A 5 12.96 -7.74 3.66
C PHE A 5 12.87 -8.13 5.13
N ASP A 6 12.49 -9.36 5.39
CA ASP A 6 12.58 -9.95 6.72
C ASP A 6 13.99 -10.51 6.89
N VAL A 7 14.85 -9.75 7.56
CA VAL A 7 16.23 -10.11 7.84
C VAL A 7 16.39 -10.33 9.34
N SER A 8 16.79 -11.50 9.73
CA SER A 8 17.09 -11.84 11.11
C SER A 8 18.29 -11.02 11.65
N GLY A 9 18.34 -10.80 12.95
CA GLY A 9 19.48 -10.15 13.62
C GLY A 9 19.38 -8.64 13.79
N GLN A 10 18.22 -8.01 13.52
CA GLN A 10 18.02 -6.57 13.75
C GLN A 10 17.88 -6.18 15.22
N THR A 11 17.65 -7.15 16.11
CA THR A 11 17.66 -6.95 17.56
C THR A 11 18.42 -8.07 18.23
N GLU A 12 19.03 -7.80 19.38
CA GLU A 12 19.60 -8.85 20.22
C GLU A 12 18.51 -9.81 20.76
N ALA A 13 18.93 -11.01 21.14
CA ALA A 13 18.06 -11.95 21.82
C ALA A 13 17.46 -11.30 23.09
N ASN A 14 16.16 -11.49 23.31
CA ASN A 14 15.43 -10.92 24.43
C ASN A 14 15.33 -9.37 24.46
N PHE A 15 15.62 -8.65 23.38
CA PHE A 15 15.46 -7.20 23.32
C PHE A 15 14.07 -6.73 23.77
N ARG A 16 13.04 -7.54 23.55
CA ARG A 16 11.65 -7.24 23.96
C ARG A 16 11.38 -7.40 25.46
N THR A 17 12.25 -8.12 26.19
CA THR A 17 12.09 -8.30 27.65
C THR A 17 12.31 -6.98 28.35
N VAL A 18 11.39 -6.60 29.24
CA VAL A 18 11.46 -5.36 30.01
C VAL A 18 11.75 -5.62 31.49
N PHE A 19 12.48 -4.71 32.10
CA PHE A 19 12.99 -4.84 33.48
C PHE A 19 12.49 -3.71 34.38
N PRO A 20 11.17 -3.66 34.74
CA PRO A 20 10.65 -2.67 35.65
C PRO A 20 11.28 -2.82 37.05
N ILE A 21 11.35 -1.72 37.81
CA ILE A 21 11.92 -1.73 39.18
C ILE A 21 10.94 -2.29 40.24
N ALA A 22 9.65 -2.33 39.90
CA ALA A 22 8.58 -2.83 40.77
C ALA A 22 7.53 -3.56 39.91
N PRO A 23 6.74 -4.47 40.54
CA PRO A 23 5.61 -5.08 39.85
C PRO A 23 4.65 -4.05 39.26
N VAL A 24 4.00 -4.39 38.13
CA VAL A 24 3.07 -3.54 37.41
C VAL A 24 1.67 -4.18 37.33
N PRO A 25 0.95 -4.33 38.46
CA PRO A 25 -0.32 -5.03 38.52
C PRO A 25 -1.46 -4.30 37.77
N ASP A 26 -1.28 -3.02 37.48
CA ASP A 26 -2.20 -2.18 36.72
C ASP A 26 -2.02 -2.27 35.20
N VAL A 27 -1.28 -3.28 34.71
CA VAL A 27 -1.07 -3.47 33.28
C VAL A 27 -2.37 -3.84 32.56
N GLN A 28 -2.63 -3.15 31.49
CA GLN A 28 -3.77 -3.46 30.61
C GLN A 28 -3.57 -4.78 29.87
N GLY A 29 -4.66 -5.51 29.67
CA GLY A 29 -4.61 -6.88 29.17
C GLY A 29 -4.48 -7.92 30.27
N GLY A 30 -4.41 -7.49 31.51
CA GLY A 30 -4.46 -8.34 32.71
C GLY A 30 -3.24 -9.24 32.89
N ARG A 31 -3.40 -10.31 33.66
CA ARG A 31 -2.32 -11.21 34.09
C ARG A 31 -1.48 -11.81 32.98
N ARG A 32 -2.01 -11.92 31.77
CA ARG A 32 -1.27 -12.44 30.61
C ARG A 32 -0.06 -11.58 30.19
N ARG A 33 -0.05 -10.31 30.60
CA ARG A 33 1.03 -9.37 30.33
C ARG A 33 2.05 -9.30 31.48
N VAL A 34 1.76 -9.90 32.59
CA VAL A 34 2.63 -9.89 33.76
C VAL A 34 3.55 -11.10 33.72
N GLY A 35 4.85 -10.86 33.78
CA GLY A 35 5.87 -11.90 33.88
C GLY A 35 5.91 -12.57 35.28
N PRO A 36 6.72 -13.62 35.45
CA PRO A 36 6.80 -14.41 36.69
C PRO A 36 7.16 -13.59 37.91
N ASN A 37 7.93 -12.52 37.75
CA ASN A 37 8.38 -11.62 38.82
C ASN A 37 7.46 -10.41 39.05
N GLY A 38 6.25 -10.43 38.47
CA GLY A 38 5.32 -9.29 38.50
C GLY A 38 5.66 -8.13 37.56
N GLY A 39 6.72 -8.25 36.77
CA GLY A 39 7.07 -7.31 35.69
C GLY A 39 6.32 -7.58 34.40
N LEU A 40 6.63 -6.81 33.34
CA LEU A 40 6.08 -7.02 32.01
C LEU A 40 6.84 -8.13 31.26
N ASN A 41 6.13 -8.95 30.51
CA ASN A 41 6.74 -9.97 29.65
C ASN A 41 7.29 -9.42 28.32
N ALA A 42 6.88 -8.22 27.92
CA ALA A 42 7.36 -7.51 26.73
C ALA A 42 6.95 -6.03 26.78
N PHE A 43 7.52 -5.21 25.92
CA PHE A 43 7.00 -3.86 25.67
C PHE A 43 5.52 -3.88 25.28
N THR A 44 4.75 -2.92 25.79
CA THR A 44 3.29 -2.86 25.56
C THR A 44 2.81 -1.55 24.98
N GLY A 45 3.43 -0.43 25.29
CA GLY A 45 2.92 0.90 24.95
C GLY A 45 4.02 1.91 24.67
N CYS A 46 5.11 1.49 24.00
CA CYS A 46 6.18 2.43 23.65
C CYS A 46 5.62 3.62 22.87
N ALA A 47 6.02 4.82 23.28
CA ALA A 47 5.58 6.06 22.69
C ALA A 47 6.74 7.08 22.66
N GLY A 48 6.72 8.01 21.71
CA GLY A 48 7.62 9.15 21.64
C GLY A 48 9.11 8.80 21.77
N GLN A 49 9.58 7.77 21.03
CA GLN A 49 10.98 7.40 21.01
C GLN A 49 11.82 8.54 20.41
N GLY A 50 12.98 8.81 21.03
CA GLY A 50 13.90 9.84 20.58
C GLY A 50 15.35 9.36 20.50
N ILE A 51 16.06 9.78 19.46
CA ILE A 51 17.51 9.58 19.38
C ILE A 51 18.19 10.79 20.00
N PHE A 52 19.09 10.56 20.96
CA PHE A 52 19.85 11.64 21.54
C PHE A 52 20.90 12.14 20.55
N ARG A 53 20.84 13.45 20.21
CA ARG A 53 21.77 14.13 19.31
C ARG A 53 22.26 15.46 19.88
N GLY A 54 22.18 15.59 21.23
CA GLY A 54 22.69 16.76 21.94
C GLY A 54 24.20 16.72 22.18
N ASP A 55 24.74 17.78 22.75
CA ASP A 55 26.16 17.98 22.99
C ASP A 55 26.49 18.27 24.46
N ARG A 56 25.50 18.13 25.36
CA ARG A 56 25.60 18.44 26.81
C ARG A 56 25.36 17.25 27.70
N LEU A 57 25.58 16.06 27.20
CA LEU A 57 25.63 14.80 27.93
C LEU A 57 26.84 13.99 27.45
N PRO A 58 27.24 12.93 28.19
CA PRO A 58 28.33 12.08 27.78
C PRO A 58 28.21 11.55 26.34
N LYS A 59 29.33 11.50 25.62
CA LYS A 59 29.38 11.14 24.18
C LYS A 59 28.82 9.75 23.87
N GLU A 60 28.91 8.83 24.81
CA GLU A 60 28.39 7.47 24.66
C GLU A 60 26.86 7.38 24.58
N LEU A 61 26.16 8.48 24.88
CA LEU A 61 24.72 8.57 24.65
C LEU A 61 24.34 9.04 23.26
N TYR A 62 25.30 9.67 22.55
CA TYR A 62 25.02 10.25 21.26
C TYR A 62 24.72 9.18 20.21
N GLY A 63 23.57 9.28 19.58
CA GLY A 63 23.09 8.33 18.58
C GLY A 63 22.24 7.19 19.15
N ASP A 64 22.18 7.02 20.48
CA ASP A 64 21.35 5.99 21.09
C ASP A 64 19.86 6.36 21.08
N LEU A 65 19.03 5.35 20.98
CA LEU A 65 17.58 5.45 20.99
C LEU A 65 17.02 5.30 22.41
N PHE A 66 16.24 6.27 22.84
CA PHE A 66 15.53 6.22 24.10
C PHE A 66 14.06 5.86 23.86
N ILE A 67 13.61 4.80 24.50
CA ILE A 67 12.28 4.20 24.31
C ILE A 67 11.48 4.35 25.61
N PRO A 68 10.60 5.34 25.70
CA PRO A 68 9.66 5.44 26.82
C PRO A 68 8.65 4.30 26.78
N GLU A 69 8.43 3.65 27.93
CA GLU A 69 7.44 2.59 28.14
C GLU A 69 6.56 2.95 29.33
N PRO A 70 5.42 3.59 29.10
CA PRO A 70 4.58 4.13 30.16
C PRO A 70 3.96 3.05 31.06
N VAL A 71 3.70 1.85 30.55
CA VAL A 71 3.11 0.77 31.34
C VAL A 71 4.13 0.19 32.32
N GLY A 72 5.36 -0.01 31.86
CA GLY A 72 6.47 -0.48 32.70
C GLY A 72 7.09 0.59 33.59
N ARG A 73 6.71 1.84 33.44
CA ARG A 73 7.28 2.98 34.20
C ARG A 73 8.78 3.09 34.02
N LEU A 74 9.23 3.04 32.78
CA LEU A 74 10.64 2.98 32.46
C LEU A 74 10.96 3.65 31.11
N VAL A 75 12.26 3.94 30.93
CA VAL A 75 12.82 4.33 29.64
C VAL A 75 14.00 3.41 29.35
N ARG A 76 13.95 2.71 28.21
CA ARG A 76 15.09 1.95 27.71
C ARG A 76 16.01 2.85 26.92
N ARG A 77 17.32 2.72 27.15
CA ARG A 77 18.36 3.17 26.24
C ARG A 77 18.77 1.99 25.37
N ALA A 78 18.55 2.09 24.07
CA ALA A 78 18.99 1.11 23.10
C ALA A 78 20.17 1.68 22.30
N LYS A 79 21.28 0.95 22.24
CA LYS A 79 22.35 1.24 21.29
C LYS A 79 21.84 1.04 19.87
N VAL A 80 22.20 1.93 18.99
CA VAL A 80 21.81 1.91 17.57
C VAL A 80 23.09 1.71 16.77
N ASP A 81 23.35 0.46 16.41
CA ASP A 81 24.51 0.11 15.60
C ASP A 81 24.10 -0.04 14.13
N ARG A 82 24.95 0.44 13.23
CA ARG A 82 24.82 0.19 11.79
C ARG A 82 25.80 -0.90 11.41
N LYS A 83 25.28 -2.05 11.05
CA LYS A 83 26.07 -3.21 10.72
C LYS A 83 25.58 -3.84 9.42
N ASP A 84 26.46 -3.94 8.43
CA ASP A 84 26.21 -4.67 7.19
C ASP A 84 24.93 -4.23 6.44
N GLY A 85 24.65 -2.91 6.41
CA GLY A 85 23.44 -2.34 5.81
C GLY A 85 22.20 -2.40 6.72
N MET A 86 22.31 -2.96 7.93
CA MET A 86 21.20 -3.09 8.87
C MET A 86 21.35 -2.16 10.07
N THR A 87 20.24 -1.74 10.64
CA THR A 87 20.19 -1.15 11.98
C THR A 87 20.00 -2.28 12.99
N VAL A 88 20.92 -2.41 13.93
CA VAL A 88 20.89 -3.40 14.99
C VAL A 88 20.67 -2.70 16.33
N LEU A 89 19.69 -3.14 17.09
CA LEU A 89 19.36 -2.59 18.41
C LEU A 89 19.77 -3.55 19.52
N SER A 90 20.43 -3.01 20.55
CA SER A 90 20.74 -3.76 21.77
C SER A 90 20.44 -2.92 23.02
N ASN A 91 20.10 -3.58 24.13
CA ASN A 91 19.87 -2.89 25.40
C ASN A 91 21.22 -2.40 25.97
N ALA A 92 21.38 -1.08 26.14
CA ALA A 92 22.59 -0.50 26.70
C ALA A 92 22.84 -0.86 28.19
N THR A 93 21.82 -1.38 28.89
CA THR A 93 21.85 -1.82 30.29
C THR A 93 21.29 -3.25 30.43
N PRO A 94 22.04 -4.28 30.03
CA PRO A 94 21.57 -5.65 30.06
C PRO A 94 21.01 -6.06 31.45
N GLY A 95 19.80 -6.66 31.45
CA GLY A 95 19.11 -7.03 32.68
C GLY A 95 18.50 -5.86 33.47
N SER A 96 18.55 -4.64 32.94
CA SER A 96 18.02 -3.42 33.56
C SER A 96 17.50 -2.45 32.50
N GLU A 97 17.13 -1.25 32.93
CA GLU A 97 16.71 -0.15 32.07
C GLU A 97 17.44 1.13 32.43
N PHE A 98 17.52 2.06 31.51
CA PHE A 98 18.19 3.34 31.73
C PHE A 98 17.53 4.19 32.81
N MET A 99 16.20 4.26 32.83
CA MET A 99 15.40 4.96 33.84
C MET A 99 14.25 4.07 34.25
N ARG A 100 14.00 4.01 35.57
CA ARG A 100 12.91 3.23 36.15
C ARG A 100 12.30 3.98 37.34
N SER A 101 10.98 3.86 37.53
CA SER A 101 10.29 4.46 38.68
C SER A 101 9.41 3.48 39.39
N LYS A 102 9.34 3.61 40.74
CA LYS A 102 8.35 2.96 41.60
C LYS A 102 7.04 3.73 41.67
N ASP A 103 7.05 5.00 41.23
CA ASP A 103 5.85 5.83 41.24
C ASP A 103 4.84 5.30 40.19
N ILE A 104 3.67 4.93 40.71
CA ILE A 104 2.56 4.39 39.91
C ILE A 104 2.08 5.38 38.82
N ASN A 105 2.29 6.66 39.03
CA ASN A 105 1.87 7.71 38.10
C ASN A 105 2.94 8.04 37.05
N PHE A 106 4.17 7.57 37.18
CA PHE A 106 5.21 7.81 36.18
C PHE A 106 4.86 7.12 34.87
N ARG A 107 4.58 7.92 33.83
CA ARG A 107 4.16 7.46 32.52
C ARG A 107 4.95 8.20 31.44
N PRO A 108 6.19 7.80 31.18
CA PRO A 108 7.01 8.46 30.17
C PRO A 108 6.44 8.24 28.78
N LEU A 109 6.22 9.34 28.03
CA LEU A 109 5.59 9.35 26.71
C LEU A 109 6.48 9.89 25.61
N GLY A 110 7.57 10.58 25.94
CA GLY A 110 8.44 11.18 24.96
C GLY A 110 9.87 11.32 25.47
N ALA A 111 10.80 11.25 24.55
CA ALA A 111 12.22 11.44 24.76
C ALA A 111 12.76 12.32 23.63
N GLU A 112 13.23 13.53 23.93
CA GLU A 112 13.59 14.53 22.92
C GLU A 112 14.96 15.16 23.23
N THR A 113 15.78 15.32 22.19
CA THR A 113 16.99 16.16 22.31
C THR A 113 16.58 17.60 22.57
N ALA A 114 17.05 18.16 23.68
CA ALA A 114 16.67 19.51 24.10
C ALA A 114 17.48 20.60 23.36
N PRO A 115 16.91 21.81 23.23
CA PRO A 115 17.62 22.94 22.64
C PRO A 115 18.91 23.31 23.37
N ASP A 116 18.98 23.09 24.67
CA ASP A 116 20.17 23.33 25.50
C ASP A 116 21.22 22.20 25.45
N GLY A 117 21.06 21.23 24.54
CA GLY A 117 21.98 20.11 24.33
C GLY A 117 21.84 18.95 25.29
N THR A 118 20.89 19.03 26.24
CA THR A 118 20.50 17.94 27.16
C THR A 118 19.41 17.08 26.53
N MET A 119 18.72 16.26 27.32
CA MET A 119 17.58 15.46 26.87
C MET A 119 16.38 15.69 27.76
N PHE A 120 15.21 15.86 27.16
CA PHE A 120 13.95 15.96 27.87
C PHE A 120 13.18 14.65 27.80
N PHE A 121 12.52 14.30 28.93
CA PHE A 121 11.56 13.21 29.02
C PHE A 121 10.20 13.78 29.41
N ILE A 122 9.18 13.46 28.63
CA ILE A 122 7.82 13.89 28.87
C ILE A 122 7.13 12.81 29.70
N ASP A 123 6.64 13.16 30.87
CA ASP A 123 5.86 12.29 31.76
C ASP A 123 4.41 12.77 31.83
N MET A 124 3.48 11.96 31.37
CA MET A 124 2.05 12.24 31.52
C MET A 124 1.63 12.33 32.99
N HIS A 125 2.34 11.66 33.85
CA HIS A 125 2.13 11.57 35.31
C HIS A 125 0.68 11.29 35.67
N ARG A 126 0.16 10.20 35.13
CA ARG A 126 -1.24 9.80 35.28
C ARG A 126 -1.35 8.32 35.61
N GLY A 127 -2.22 7.98 36.56
CA GLY A 127 -2.42 6.60 36.98
C GLY A 127 -3.05 5.72 35.90
N ILE A 128 -4.03 6.24 35.17
CA ILE A 128 -4.73 5.51 34.11
C ILE A 128 -4.22 5.98 32.75
N ILE A 129 -3.79 5.04 31.90
CA ILE A 129 -3.33 5.30 30.53
C ILE A 129 -4.49 5.16 29.55
N GLN A 130 -5.34 4.15 29.73
CA GLN A 130 -6.41 3.78 28.81
C GLN A 130 -7.71 3.57 29.59
N GLN A 131 -8.82 3.99 29.01
CA GLN A 131 -10.16 3.95 29.61
C GLN A 131 -11.11 3.00 28.84
N GLY A 132 -12.40 3.21 28.99
CA GLY A 132 -13.44 2.43 28.31
C GLY A 132 -13.59 1.03 28.93
N ASN A 133 -13.56 0.02 28.09
CA ASN A 133 -13.75 -1.37 28.54
C ASN A 133 -12.75 -1.85 29.60
N TRP A 134 -11.57 -1.23 29.67
CA TRP A 134 -10.53 -1.58 30.64
C TRP A 134 -10.82 -1.10 32.07
N THR A 135 -11.60 -0.02 32.21
CA THR A 135 -11.85 0.65 33.50
C THR A 135 -13.28 0.50 34.02
N ARG A 136 -14.16 -0.19 33.28
CA ARG A 136 -15.56 -0.41 33.68
C ARG A 136 -15.67 -1.29 34.90
N LYS A 137 -16.79 -1.18 35.62
CA LYS A 137 -17.11 -2.01 36.80
C LYS A 137 -16.96 -3.51 36.42
N GLY A 138 -16.31 -4.27 37.29
CA GLY A 138 -16.04 -5.70 37.08
C GLY A 138 -14.83 -6.03 36.21
N SER A 139 -14.14 -5.02 35.60
CA SER A 139 -12.90 -5.28 34.89
C SER A 139 -11.73 -5.54 35.83
N TYR A 140 -10.71 -6.25 35.37
CA TYR A 140 -9.47 -6.51 36.11
C TYR A 140 -8.86 -5.21 36.67
N LEU A 141 -8.81 -4.17 35.84
CA LEU A 141 -8.16 -2.92 36.21
C LEU A 141 -9.00 -2.09 37.20
N ARG A 142 -10.34 -2.23 37.20
CA ARG A 142 -11.21 -1.44 38.08
C ARG A 142 -10.87 -1.61 39.56
N GLY A 143 -10.63 -2.82 40.01
CA GLY A 143 -10.25 -3.07 41.42
C GLY A 143 -8.90 -2.45 41.81
N ILE A 144 -7.95 -2.38 40.86
CA ILE A 144 -6.66 -1.70 41.08
C ILE A 144 -6.85 -0.18 41.10
N ILE A 145 -7.69 0.36 40.23
CA ILE A 145 -8.01 1.79 40.17
C ILE A 145 -8.61 2.23 41.51
N ASP A 146 -9.61 1.51 41.99
CA ASP A 146 -10.31 1.86 43.23
C ASP A 146 -9.38 1.75 44.47
N LYS A 147 -8.55 0.68 44.52
CA LYS A 147 -7.59 0.47 45.60
C LYS A 147 -6.52 1.55 45.69
N TRP A 148 -6.07 2.06 44.55
CA TRP A 148 -4.94 2.98 44.49
C TRP A 148 -5.34 4.40 44.08
N GLU A 149 -6.63 4.66 43.91
CA GLU A 149 -7.19 5.96 43.51
C GLU A 149 -6.49 6.60 42.27
N ILE A 150 -6.04 5.75 41.34
CA ILE A 150 -5.20 6.18 40.24
C ILE A 150 -5.96 6.97 39.15
N ASP A 151 -7.27 7.04 39.23
CA ASP A 151 -8.13 7.90 38.39
C ASP A 151 -8.16 9.35 38.89
N LYS A 152 -7.81 9.61 40.13
CA LYS A 152 -7.82 10.95 40.75
C LYS A 152 -6.62 11.82 40.31
N ASN A 153 -5.54 11.21 39.83
CA ASN A 153 -4.34 11.94 39.41
C ASN A 153 -4.45 12.40 37.98
N VAL A 154 -4.89 13.64 37.78
CA VAL A 154 -5.06 14.29 36.46
C VAL A 154 -4.42 15.67 36.42
N GLY A 155 -4.03 16.16 35.24
CA GLY A 155 -3.48 17.51 35.07
C GLY A 155 -2.10 17.74 35.67
N LYS A 156 -1.34 16.67 36.00
CA LYS A 156 -0.02 16.76 36.65
C LYS A 156 1.14 16.31 35.76
N GLY A 157 0.99 16.40 34.44
CA GLY A 157 2.07 16.13 33.49
C GLY A 157 3.29 17.00 33.75
N ARG A 158 4.46 16.47 33.46
CA ARG A 158 5.74 17.17 33.68
C ARG A 158 6.77 16.82 32.64
N ILE A 159 7.79 17.64 32.56
CA ILE A 159 8.95 17.45 31.68
C ILE A 159 10.17 17.35 32.57
N TYR A 160 10.87 16.23 32.48
CA TYR A 160 12.16 16.05 33.16
C TYR A 160 13.29 16.41 32.22
N ARG A 161 14.32 17.05 32.73
CA ARG A 161 15.59 17.27 32.04
C ARG A 161 16.62 16.28 32.57
N LEU A 162 17.20 15.49 31.68
CA LEU A 162 18.37 14.70 31.99
C LEU A 162 19.62 15.60 31.96
N VAL A 163 20.34 15.66 33.05
CA VAL A 163 21.59 16.42 33.21
C VAL A 163 22.70 15.51 33.67
N HIS A 164 23.94 15.92 33.44
CA HIS A 164 25.13 15.23 33.94
C HIS A 164 25.99 16.20 34.73
N LYS A 165 26.62 15.75 35.81
CA LYS A 165 27.40 16.60 36.71
C LYS A 165 28.55 17.38 36.02
N ASP A 166 29.11 16.78 34.99
CA ASP A 166 30.28 17.34 34.25
C ASP A 166 29.87 18.15 33.01
N HIS A 167 28.59 18.31 32.75
CA HIS A 167 28.06 19.01 31.58
C HIS A 167 27.01 20.05 31.96
N LYS A 168 27.28 21.32 31.70
CA LYS A 168 26.27 22.38 31.90
C LYS A 168 25.36 22.48 30.68
N PRO A 169 24.03 22.68 30.88
CA PRO A 169 23.11 23.01 29.79
C PRO A 169 23.63 24.20 28.95
N GLY A 170 23.39 24.14 27.66
CA GLY A 170 23.78 25.21 26.73
C GLY A 170 22.85 26.43 26.77
N PRO A 171 23.14 27.45 25.96
CA PRO A 171 22.32 28.66 25.92
C PRO A 171 20.93 28.41 25.35
N GLN A 172 20.00 29.32 25.66
CA GLN A 172 18.67 29.35 25.07
C GLN A 172 18.75 29.77 23.60
N PRO A 173 18.06 29.11 22.68
CA PRO A 173 18.05 29.49 21.27
C PRO A 173 17.21 30.76 21.03
N ASN A 174 17.65 31.61 20.11
CA ASN A 174 16.90 32.76 19.62
C ASN A 174 16.81 32.79 18.07
N MET A 175 16.54 31.63 17.48
CA MET A 175 16.56 31.48 16.01
C MET A 175 15.46 32.26 15.28
N LEU A 176 14.34 32.53 15.94
CA LEU A 176 13.25 33.30 15.32
C LEU A 176 13.66 34.76 15.05
N GLY A 177 14.51 35.33 15.92
CA GLY A 177 15.03 36.69 15.78
C GLY A 177 16.21 36.82 14.82
N GLN A 178 16.78 35.72 14.34
CA GLN A 178 17.94 35.70 13.44
C GLN A 178 17.53 35.80 11.97
N SER A 179 18.42 36.34 11.13
CA SER A 179 18.24 36.35 9.68
C SER A 179 18.36 34.92 9.09
N THR A 180 17.82 34.70 7.90
CA THR A 180 17.91 33.42 7.21
C THR A 180 19.37 33.02 6.92
N LYS A 181 20.23 34.01 6.69
CA LYS A 181 21.68 33.79 6.49
C LYS A 181 22.38 33.30 7.78
N GLU A 182 22.03 33.84 8.94
CA GLU A 182 22.59 33.39 10.22
C GLU A 182 22.13 31.94 10.53
N LEU A 183 20.91 31.57 10.14
CA LEU A 183 20.41 30.20 10.33
C LEU A 183 21.25 29.15 9.57
N VAL A 184 21.85 29.49 8.41
CA VAL A 184 22.72 28.56 7.68
C VAL A 184 23.89 28.09 8.53
N GLY A 185 24.44 28.97 9.38
CA GLY A 185 25.51 28.62 10.31
C GLY A 185 25.14 27.52 11.30
N HIS A 186 23.88 27.48 11.72
CA HIS A 186 23.37 26.45 12.65
C HIS A 186 23.18 25.07 12.04
N LEU A 187 23.18 24.92 10.72
CA LEU A 187 23.17 23.60 10.08
C LEU A 187 24.44 22.77 10.39
N SER A 188 25.50 23.41 10.90
CA SER A 188 26.71 22.74 11.35
C SER A 188 26.83 22.64 12.88
N HIS A 189 25.82 23.02 13.64
CA HIS A 189 25.84 23.01 15.10
C HIS A 189 26.03 21.60 15.67
N PRO A 190 26.79 21.36 16.75
CA PRO A 190 26.95 20.03 17.34
C PRO A 190 25.65 19.44 17.85
N ASN A 191 24.76 20.25 18.43
CA ASN A 191 23.42 19.81 18.84
C ASN A 191 22.48 19.63 17.64
N GLY A 192 21.90 18.43 17.50
CA GLY A 192 20.95 18.09 16.44
C GLY A 192 19.68 18.94 16.42
N TRP A 193 19.18 19.34 17.57
CA TRP A 193 18.01 20.21 17.67
C TRP A 193 18.21 21.54 16.93
N TRP A 194 19.41 22.14 17.05
CA TRP A 194 19.73 23.38 16.35
C TRP A 194 19.79 23.20 14.84
N ARG A 195 20.39 22.09 14.38
CA ARG A 195 20.44 21.79 12.94
C ARG A 195 19.05 21.61 12.35
N ASP A 196 18.21 20.79 12.99
CA ASP A 196 16.84 20.51 12.52
C ASP A 196 15.97 21.76 12.53
N THR A 197 16.08 22.58 13.60
CA THR A 197 15.30 23.82 13.74
C THR A 197 15.73 24.84 12.69
N ALA A 198 17.02 25.00 12.47
CA ALA A 198 17.55 25.91 11.44
C ALA A 198 17.08 25.48 10.04
N GLN A 199 17.21 24.20 9.71
CA GLN A 199 16.71 23.63 8.44
C GLN A 199 15.23 23.93 8.26
N LYS A 200 14.40 23.63 9.25
CA LYS A 200 12.96 23.88 9.23
C LYS A 200 12.63 25.36 9.03
N LEU A 201 13.30 26.25 9.76
CA LEU A 201 13.05 27.69 9.65
C LEU A 201 13.45 28.24 8.29
N ILE A 202 14.60 27.83 7.72
CA ILE A 202 15.02 28.23 6.39
C ILE A 202 13.99 27.84 5.34
N ILE A 203 13.51 26.59 5.38
CA ILE A 203 12.51 26.06 4.42
C ILE A 203 11.18 26.83 4.53
N LEU A 204 10.75 27.18 5.74
CA LEU A 204 9.45 27.82 5.97
C LEU A 204 9.44 29.34 5.73
N ARG A 205 10.59 29.98 5.67
CA ARG A 205 10.68 31.44 5.47
C ARG A 205 10.46 31.81 4.01
N LYS A 206 9.80 32.94 3.78
CA LYS A 206 9.55 33.49 2.42
C LYS A 206 10.86 33.82 1.68
N ASP A 207 11.88 34.24 2.42
CA ASP A 207 13.21 34.56 1.91
C ASP A 207 14.19 33.37 1.93
N GLY A 208 13.70 32.16 2.23
CA GLY A 208 14.55 30.96 2.31
C GLY A 208 15.42 30.72 1.08
N LYS A 209 14.88 30.93 -0.12
CA LYS A 209 15.65 30.77 -1.37
C LYS A 209 16.79 31.77 -1.56
N SER A 210 16.83 32.86 -0.80
CA SER A 210 17.93 33.84 -0.86
C SER A 210 19.28 33.28 -0.41
N VAL A 211 19.28 32.20 0.38
CA VAL A 211 20.51 31.55 0.90
C VAL A 211 20.90 30.26 0.16
N VAL A 212 20.32 30.00 -1.02
CA VAL A 212 20.71 28.85 -1.84
C VAL A 212 22.23 28.82 -2.13
N PRO A 213 22.89 29.94 -2.51
CA PRO A 213 24.34 29.92 -2.73
C PRO A 213 25.14 29.51 -1.49
N GLU A 214 24.77 30.00 -0.30
CA GLU A 214 25.40 29.62 0.96
C GLU A 214 25.17 28.15 1.31
N LEU A 215 23.98 27.61 1.06
CA LEU A 215 23.66 26.20 1.25
C LEU A 215 24.46 25.31 0.31
N GLU A 216 24.57 25.67 -0.97
CA GLU A 216 25.42 24.93 -1.91
C GLU A 216 26.88 24.96 -1.50
N LYS A 217 27.39 26.12 -1.07
CA LYS A 217 28.76 26.24 -0.53
C LYS A 217 28.94 25.33 0.68
N LEU A 218 27.99 25.32 1.62
CA LEU A 218 28.04 24.46 2.79
C LEU A 218 28.03 22.99 2.41
N ALA A 219 27.16 22.59 1.46
CA ALA A 219 27.07 21.21 0.96
C ALA A 219 28.38 20.76 0.28
N ARG A 220 29.06 21.65 -0.45
CA ARG A 220 30.34 21.32 -1.10
C ARG A 220 31.50 21.16 -0.13
N SER A 221 31.66 22.07 0.82
CA SER A 221 32.92 22.21 1.57
C SER A 221 32.78 22.39 3.08
N GLY A 222 31.56 22.25 3.64
CA GLY A 222 31.35 22.35 5.09
C GLY A 222 32.15 21.28 5.85
N LYS A 223 32.93 21.70 6.86
CA LYS A 223 33.79 20.77 7.62
C LYS A 223 33.04 19.65 8.29
N PRO A 224 31.93 19.86 9.07
CA PRO A 224 31.16 18.78 9.61
C PRO A 224 30.33 18.10 8.50
N ALA A 225 30.48 16.79 8.33
CA ALA A 225 29.69 16.03 7.37
C ALA A 225 28.17 16.22 7.58
N LEU A 226 27.71 16.29 8.84
CA LEU A 226 26.31 16.55 9.16
C LEU A 226 25.84 17.92 8.66
N GLY A 227 26.70 18.93 8.65
CA GLY A 227 26.39 20.25 8.05
C GLY A 227 26.15 20.13 6.54
N ARG A 228 26.98 19.34 5.83
CA ARG A 228 26.78 19.05 4.40
C ARG A 228 25.46 18.30 4.15
N VAL A 229 25.15 17.31 4.98
CA VAL A 229 23.89 16.57 4.90
C VAL A 229 22.69 17.48 5.10
N HIS A 230 22.69 18.31 6.16
CA HIS A 230 21.61 19.25 6.42
C HIS A 230 21.44 20.29 5.32
N ALA A 231 22.55 20.78 4.73
CA ALA A 231 22.49 21.70 3.59
C ALA A 231 21.82 21.07 2.37
N LEU A 232 22.16 19.82 2.03
CA LEU A 232 21.52 19.08 0.94
C LEU A 232 20.03 18.91 1.17
N TRP A 233 19.61 18.48 2.37
CA TRP A 233 18.19 18.31 2.69
C TRP A 233 17.43 19.65 2.84
N THR A 234 18.13 20.74 3.17
CA THR A 234 17.52 22.09 3.16
C THR A 234 17.22 22.53 1.73
N LEU A 235 18.16 22.30 0.80
CA LEU A 235 17.95 22.58 -0.63
C LEU A 235 16.78 21.77 -1.20
N GLU A 236 16.66 20.51 -0.82
CA GLU A 236 15.55 19.65 -1.23
C GLU A 236 14.21 20.18 -0.73
N GLY A 237 14.11 20.50 0.58
CA GLY A 237 12.87 21.03 1.15
C GLY A 237 12.42 22.38 0.58
N MET A 238 13.31 23.10 -0.13
CA MET A 238 12.98 24.34 -0.86
C MET A 238 12.80 24.15 -2.36
N ASP A 239 12.86 22.91 -2.85
CA ASP A 239 12.84 22.60 -4.29
C ASP A 239 13.94 23.38 -5.05
N ALA A 240 15.16 23.35 -4.50
CA ALA A 240 16.33 24.09 -5.00
C ALA A 240 17.57 23.20 -5.18
N VAL A 241 17.37 21.89 -5.31
CA VAL A 241 18.47 20.95 -5.52
C VAL A 241 19.02 21.09 -6.94
N ASN A 242 20.35 21.29 -7.03
CA ASN A 242 21.06 21.31 -8.29
C ASN A 242 21.61 19.91 -8.62
N PRO A 243 21.22 19.27 -9.76
CA PRO A 243 21.72 17.94 -10.12
C PRO A 243 23.25 17.85 -10.16
N LYS A 244 23.95 18.91 -10.59
CA LYS A 244 25.42 18.94 -10.60
C LYS A 244 26.00 18.81 -9.21
N LEU A 245 25.36 19.43 -8.21
CA LEU A 245 25.77 19.28 -6.82
C LEU A 245 25.61 17.84 -6.33
N ILE A 246 24.52 17.18 -6.73
CA ILE A 246 24.31 15.76 -6.39
C ILE A 246 25.41 14.89 -7.01
N VAL A 247 25.74 15.08 -8.29
CA VAL A 247 26.86 14.39 -8.95
C VAL A 247 28.17 14.54 -8.16
N GLU A 248 28.51 15.78 -7.74
CA GLU A 248 29.70 16.03 -6.92
C GLU A 248 29.64 15.24 -5.59
N LYS A 249 28.47 15.15 -4.97
CA LYS A 249 28.30 14.54 -3.64
C LYS A 249 28.20 13.03 -3.65
N LEU A 250 27.99 12.39 -4.79
CA LEU A 250 28.12 10.92 -4.92
C LEU A 250 29.53 10.43 -4.59
N SER A 251 30.55 11.30 -4.69
CA SER A 251 31.96 11.00 -4.37
C SER A 251 32.46 11.67 -3.09
N ASP A 252 31.57 12.16 -2.22
CA ASP A 252 31.98 12.79 -0.95
C ASP A 252 32.73 11.79 -0.06
N SER A 253 33.71 12.28 0.69
CA SER A 253 34.53 11.46 1.60
C SER A 253 33.72 10.78 2.72
N ASP A 254 32.60 11.39 3.14
CA ASP A 254 31.74 10.86 4.19
C ASP A 254 30.57 10.09 3.61
N HIS A 255 30.42 8.83 4.01
CA HIS A 255 29.36 7.94 3.52
C HIS A 255 27.95 8.47 3.76
N ARG A 256 27.71 9.28 4.81
CA ARG A 256 26.38 9.88 5.10
C ARG A 256 26.01 10.94 4.08
N VAL A 257 26.98 11.66 3.56
CA VAL A 257 26.78 12.64 2.48
C VAL A 257 26.52 11.92 1.17
N ARG A 258 27.31 10.86 0.85
CA ARG A 258 27.05 10.02 -0.33
C ARG A 258 25.66 9.38 -0.28
N LEU A 259 25.25 8.88 0.90
CA LEU A 259 23.92 8.31 1.11
C LEU A 259 22.81 9.33 0.86
N ALA A 260 22.97 10.56 1.35
CA ALA A 260 22.04 11.66 1.09
C ALA A 260 21.98 12.01 -0.41
N ALA A 261 23.14 12.10 -1.08
CA ALA A 261 23.20 12.38 -2.51
C ALA A 261 22.47 11.30 -3.33
N VAL A 262 22.70 10.03 -3.02
CA VAL A 262 22.00 8.90 -3.66
C VAL A 262 20.48 9.02 -3.47
N ARG A 263 20.01 9.35 -2.26
CA ARG A 263 18.57 9.50 -2.01
C ARG A 263 17.98 10.70 -2.77
N LEU A 264 18.69 11.82 -2.80
CA LEU A 264 18.27 13.05 -3.48
C LEU A 264 18.35 12.96 -5.01
N SER A 265 19.00 11.96 -5.56
CA SER A 265 19.05 11.73 -7.02
C SER A 265 17.76 11.15 -7.59
N GLU A 266 16.89 10.56 -6.78
CA GLU A 266 15.71 9.80 -7.23
C GLU A 266 14.77 10.57 -8.18
N PRO A 267 14.39 11.85 -7.93
CA PRO A 267 13.54 12.59 -8.85
C PRO A 267 14.20 12.81 -10.22
N PHE A 268 15.51 13.01 -10.25
CA PHE A 268 16.27 13.24 -11.50
C PHE A 268 16.43 11.95 -12.30
N LEU A 269 16.74 10.83 -11.62
CA LEU A 269 16.77 9.51 -12.26
C LEU A 269 15.40 9.13 -12.84
N SER A 270 14.31 9.43 -12.12
CA SER A 270 12.94 9.19 -12.61
C SER A 270 12.62 10.01 -13.86
N ASN A 271 13.26 11.17 -14.04
CA ASN A 271 13.11 12.03 -15.21
C ASN A 271 14.12 11.73 -16.34
N GLY A 272 14.98 10.72 -16.18
CA GLY A 272 15.95 10.29 -17.19
C GLY A 272 17.16 11.23 -17.34
N ASP A 273 17.70 11.77 -16.25
CA ASP A 273 18.92 12.59 -16.26
C ASP A 273 20.16 11.74 -16.56
N ASN A 274 20.57 11.74 -17.82
CA ASN A 274 21.72 10.94 -18.31
C ASN A 274 23.06 11.29 -17.63
N ALA A 275 23.25 12.52 -17.20
CA ALA A 275 24.51 12.94 -16.54
C ALA A 275 24.57 12.32 -15.13
N LEU A 276 23.46 12.33 -14.43
CA LEU A 276 23.36 11.72 -13.11
C LEU A 276 23.44 10.20 -13.20
N GLU A 277 22.76 9.59 -14.16
CA GLU A 277 22.82 8.16 -14.42
C GLU A 277 24.27 7.69 -14.68
N SER A 278 24.99 8.43 -15.52
CA SER A 278 26.42 8.18 -15.76
C SER A 278 27.28 8.34 -14.51
N ALA A 279 26.97 9.33 -13.66
CA ALA A 279 27.68 9.55 -12.41
C ALA A 279 27.51 8.44 -11.38
N PHE A 280 26.39 7.72 -11.44
CA PHE A 280 26.14 6.55 -10.60
C PHE A 280 27.17 5.43 -10.77
N LYS A 281 27.90 5.37 -11.89
CA LYS A 281 29.04 4.43 -12.09
C LYS A 281 30.11 4.56 -10.99
N THR A 282 30.24 5.72 -10.36
CA THR A 282 31.16 5.89 -9.23
C THR A 282 30.83 4.98 -8.05
N LEU A 283 29.54 4.62 -7.91
CA LEU A 283 29.03 3.77 -6.83
C LEU A 283 29.39 2.28 -7.01
N GLU A 284 29.80 1.82 -8.20
CA GLU A 284 30.30 0.45 -8.38
C GLU A 284 31.47 0.12 -7.44
N LYS A 285 32.23 1.16 -7.04
CA LYS A 285 33.34 1.04 -6.09
C LYS A 285 32.96 1.32 -4.65
N GLU A 286 31.66 1.58 -4.35
CA GLU A 286 31.22 1.97 -3.02
C GLU A 286 31.59 0.92 -1.95
N PRO A 287 32.37 1.30 -0.92
CA PRO A 287 32.78 0.36 0.12
C PRO A 287 31.73 0.20 1.23
N HIS A 288 30.82 1.17 1.39
CA HIS A 288 29.90 1.22 2.52
C HIS A 288 28.56 0.57 2.19
N ALA A 289 28.21 -0.50 2.91
CA ALA A 289 26.99 -1.28 2.65
C ALA A 289 25.69 -0.44 2.72
N ASP A 290 25.63 0.58 3.60
CA ASP A 290 24.45 1.45 3.69
C ASP A 290 24.25 2.29 2.43
N VAL A 291 25.32 2.78 1.83
CA VAL A 291 25.27 3.57 0.58
C VAL A 291 24.92 2.66 -0.59
N ALA A 292 25.51 1.46 -0.66
CA ALA A 292 25.19 0.45 -1.66
C ALA A 292 23.70 0.06 -1.58
N LEU A 293 23.19 -0.21 -0.37
CA LEU A 293 21.79 -0.51 -0.14
C LEU A 293 20.88 0.65 -0.58
N GLN A 294 21.24 1.90 -0.25
CA GLN A 294 20.48 3.07 -0.69
C GLN A 294 20.51 3.21 -2.21
N ALA A 295 21.64 2.99 -2.87
CA ALA A 295 21.74 3.05 -4.33
C ALA A 295 20.82 2.03 -5.01
N ILE A 296 20.83 0.79 -4.55
CA ILE A 296 19.91 -0.26 -5.03
C ILE A 296 18.44 0.15 -4.84
N ASN A 297 18.10 0.67 -3.65
CA ASN A 297 16.75 1.13 -3.37
C ASN A 297 16.34 2.34 -4.23
N SER A 298 17.25 3.29 -4.45
CA SER A 298 16.98 4.50 -5.24
C SER A 298 16.83 4.18 -6.73
N ILE A 299 17.66 3.31 -7.29
CA ILE A 299 17.50 2.79 -8.66
C ILE A 299 16.12 2.12 -8.79
N ALA A 300 15.79 1.27 -7.84
CA ALA A 300 14.51 0.59 -7.81
C ALA A 300 13.30 1.54 -7.68
N TYR A 301 13.43 2.58 -6.85
CA TYR A 301 12.35 3.55 -6.58
C TYR A 301 12.14 4.51 -7.74
N SER A 302 13.20 4.95 -8.41
CA SER A 302 13.14 5.90 -9.53
C SER A 302 12.34 5.36 -10.73
N GLY A 303 12.16 4.04 -10.80
CA GLY A 303 11.52 3.40 -11.95
C GLY A 303 12.38 3.36 -13.22
N ALA A 304 13.63 3.81 -13.14
CA ALA A 304 14.60 3.78 -14.24
C ALA A 304 15.13 2.34 -14.51
N THR A 305 14.20 1.38 -14.50
CA THR A 305 14.51 -0.07 -14.63
C THR A 305 14.86 -0.49 -16.07
N GLU A 306 14.66 0.39 -17.05
CA GLU A 306 15.03 0.15 -18.45
C GLU A 306 16.45 0.61 -18.77
N SER A 307 17.12 1.29 -17.83
CA SER A 307 18.51 1.70 -17.99
C SER A 307 19.46 0.53 -17.76
N GLU A 308 20.17 0.12 -18.83
CA GLU A 308 21.22 -0.89 -18.76
C GLU A 308 22.37 -0.47 -17.83
N ILE A 309 22.65 0.84 -17.76
CA ILE A 309 23.69 1.40 -16.89
C ILE A 309 23.33 1.18 -15.42
N LEU A 310 22.13 1.60 -15.02
CA LEU A 310 21.69 1.47 -13.63
C LEU A 310 21.50 0.01 -13.21
N ALA A 311 21.01 -0.84 -14.12
CA ALA A 311 20.91 -2.28 -13.88
C ALA A 311 22.28 -2.92 -13.65
N GLY A 312 23.30 -2.57 -14.46
CA GLY A 312 24.67 -3.05 -14.29
C GLY A 312 25.29 -2.61 -12.97
N ILE A 313 25.03 -1.36 -12.54
CA ILE A 313 25.48 -0.84 -11.23
C ILE A 313 24.81 -1.61 -10.09
N GLU A 314 23.51 -1.83 -10.17
CA GLU A 314 22.77 -2.60 -9.17
C GLU A 314 23.32 -4.02 -9.03
N ASP A 315 23.61 -4.71 -10.14
CA ASP A 315 24.21 -6.04 -10.15
C ASP A 315 25.58 -6.05 -9.48
N THR A 316 26.44 -5.09 -9.85
CA THR A 316 27.78 -4.94 -9.29
C THR A 316 27.74 -4.70 -7.77
N LEU A 317 26.83 -3.86 -7.29
CA LEU A 317 26.66 -3.60 -5.86
C LEU A 317 26.15 -4.81 -5.08
N ILE A 318 25.21 -5.55 -5.64
CA ILE A 318 24.69 -6.79 -5.04
C ILE A 318 25.78 -7.85 -4.95
N GLU A 319 26.58 -8.03 -5.99
CA GLU A 319 27.68 -8.99 -6.02
C GLU A 319 28.75 -8.61 -5.01
N LYS A 320 29.23 -7.36 -5.05
CA LYS A 320 30.27 -6.84 -4.16
C LYS A 320 29.96 -6.96 -2.68
N HIS A 321 28.70 -6.80 -2.31
CA HIS A 321 28.22 -6.86 -0.93
C HIS A 321 27.40 -8.14 -0.64
N SER A 322 27.59 -9.20 -1.41
CA SER A 322 26.83 -10.45 -1.30
C SER A 322 27.04 -11.20 0.04
N ASP A 323 28.11 -10.87 0.77
CA ASP A 323 28.37 -11.35 2.13
C ASP A 323 27.43 -10.71 3.18
N LYS A 324 26.79 -9.56 2.85
CA LYS A 324 25.91 -8.84 3.77
C LYS A 324 24.50 -9.42 3.76
N PRO A 325 23.93 -9.78 4.94
CA PRO A 325 22.63 -10.47 5.02
C PRO A 325 21.50 -9.79 4.27
N ILE A 326 21.40 -8.46 4.36
CA ILE A 326 20.33 -7.71 3.69
C ILE A 326 20.46 -7.72 2.17
N LEU A 327 21.68 -7.57 1.65
CA LEU A 327 21.94 -7.56 0.21
C LEU A 327 21.78 -8.95 -0.39
N LYS A 328 22.16 -10.00 0.34
CA LYS A 328 21.86 -11.39 0.00
C LYS A 328 20.34 -11.65 -0.08
N SER A 329 19.57 -11.09 0.86
CA SER A 329 18.10 -11.18 0.84
C SER A 329 17.50 -10.45 -0.37
N ILE A 330 18.04 -9.28 -0.73
CA ILE A 330 17.61 -8.54 -1.92
C ILE A 330 17.85 -9.34 -3.19
N ALA A 331 19.04 -9.89 -3.35
CA ALA A 331 19.37 -10.74 -4.50
C ALA A 331 18.39 -11.93 -4.63
N GLY A 332 18.09 -12.61 -3.51
CA GLY A 332 17.15 -13.73 -3.49
C GLY A 332 15.69 -13.36 -3.81
N ASN A 333 15.30 -12.12 -3.62
CA ASN A 333 13.93 -11.64 -3.89
C ASN A 333 13.80 -10.85 -5.20
N ARG A 334 14.90 -10.61 -5.91
CA ARG A 334 14.93 -9.73 -7.09
C ARG A 334 13.93 -10.13 -8.18
N ALA A 335 13.85 -11.39 -8.52
CA ALA A 335 12.91 -11.89 -9.52
C ALA A 335 11.44 -11.64 -9.12
N LYS A 336 11.12 -11.80 -7.84
CA LYS A 336 9.78 -11.51 -7.31
C LYS A 336 9.45 -10.03 -7.38
N LEU A 337 10.43 -9.16 -7.13
CA LEU A 337 10.26 -7.71 -7.20
C LEU A 337 10.06 -7.22 -8.63
N ALA A 338 10.79 -7.77 -9.60
CA ALA A 338 10.62 -7.46 -11.01
C ALA A 338 9.21 -7.82 -11.50
N GLN A 339 8.73 -9.02 -11.18
CA GLN A 339 7.36 -9.45 -11.49
C GLN A 339 6.30 -8.52 -10.86
N GLU A 340 6.51 -8.12 -9.61
CA GLU A 340 5.57 -7.23 -8.91
C GLU A 340 5.54 -5.83 -9.53
N ARG A 341 6.67 -5.29 -9.96
CA ARG A 341 6.77 -3.99 -10.66
C ARG A 341 6.03 -4.03 -12.00
N GLU A 342 6.29 -5.05 -12.81
CA GLU A 342 5.61 -5.23 -14.09
C GLU A 342 4.10 -5.32 -13.91
N ARG A 343 3.65 -6.08 -12.91
CA ARG A 343 2.25 -6.20 -12.55
C ARG A 343 1.65 -4.85 -12.15
N LEU A 344 2.32 -4.07 -11.27
CA LEU A 344 1.85 -2.75 -10.84
C LEU A 344 1.80 -1.75 -12.00
N ALA A 345 2.76 -1.80 -12.92
CA ALA A 345 2.75 -0.96 -14.10
C ALA A 345 1.56 -1.29 -15.03
N LYS A 346 1.31 -2.58 -15.27
CA LYS A 346 0.12 -3.04 -16.01
C LYS A 346 -1.18 -2.59 -15.32
N GLN A 347 -1.28 -2.71 -14.00
CA GLN A 347 -2.45 -2.27 -13.23
C GLN A 347 -2.70 -0.76 -13.36
N ARG A 348 -1.66 0.07 -13.24
CA ARG A 348 -1.79 1.54 -13.39
C ARG A 348 -2.29 1.95 -14.77
N LYS A 349 -1.78 1.32 -15.83
CA LYS A 349 -2.25 1.57 -17.21
C LYS A 349 -3.73 1.22 -17.37
N MET A 350 -4.18 0.14 -16.73
CA MET A 350 -5.57 -0.29 -16.79
C MET A 350 -6.51 0.61 -16.00
N ASP A 351 -6.11 1.04 -14.80
CA ASP A 351 -6.90 1.96 -13.98
C ASP A 351 -7.10 3.30 -14.71
N ALA A 352 -6.06 3.80 -15.38
CA ALA A 352 -6.13 5.00 -16.21
C ALA A 352 -7.04 4.80 -17.43
N HIS A 353 -6.96 3.66 -18.11
CA HIS A 353 -7.84 3.33 -19.23
C HIS A 353 -9.30 3.23 -18.79
N PHE A 354 -9.57 2.55 -17.69
CA PHE A 354 -10.92 2.45 -17.12
C PHE A 354 -11.49 3.83 -16.76
N ALA A 355 -10.70 4.70 -16.13
CA ALA A 355 -11.11 6.06 -15.80
C ALA A 355 -11.50 6.85 -17.06
N LYS A 356 -10.68 6.77 -18.13
CA LYS A 356 -10.97 7.39 -19.42
C LYS A 356 -12.25 6.85 -20.05
N GLN A 357 -12.47 5.53 -20.02
CA GLN A 357 -13.71 4.93 -20.53
C GLN A 357 -14.94 5.41 -19.76
N MET A 358 -14.86 5.53 -18.43
CA MET A 358 -15.95 6.04 -17.59
C MET A 358 -16.28 7.51 -17.91
N GLU A 359 -15.28 8.35 -18.12
CA GLU A 359 -15.44 9.75 -18.51
C GLU A 359 -16.10 9.87 -19.90
N SER A 360 -15.55 9.21 -20.90
CA SER A 360 -16.09 9.18 -22.26
C SER A 360 -17.52 8.64 -22.30
N GLY A 361 -17.77 7.53 -21.61
CA GLY A 361 -19.10 6.92 -21.51
C GLY A 361 -20.14 7.83 -20.82
N ALA A 362 -19.71 8.61 -19.82
CA ALA A 362 -20.59 9.60 -19.17
C ALA A 362 -21.01 10.71 -20.14
N VAL A 363 -20.09 11.18 -20.99
CA VAL A 363 -20.39 12.18 -22.03
C VAL A 363 -21.38 11.60 -23.03
N ILE A 364 -21.12 10.40 -23.54
CA ILE A 364 -22.00 9.71 -24.49
C ILE A 364 -23.41 9.54 -23.89
N TYR A 365 -23.51 9.08 -22.66
CA TYR A 365 -24.79 8.86 -21.97
C TYR A 365 -25.60 10.16 -21.89
N LYS A 366 -24.98 11.26 -21.48
CA LYS A 366 -25.61 12.58 -21.36
C LYS A 366 -26.02 13.19 -22.70
N GLN A 367 -25.36 12.82 -23.79
CA GLN A 367 -25.69 13.33 -25.12
C GLN A 367 -26.80 12.54 -25.82
N LEU A 368 -26.86 11.23 -25.57
CA LEU A 368 -27.72 10.35 -26.37
C LEU A 368 -28.66 9.48 -25.51
N CYS A 369 -28.14 8.74 -24.55
CA CYS A 369 -28.89 7.63 -23.90
C CYS A 369 -29.91 8.15 -22.88
N PHE A 370 -29.65 9.29 -22.24
CA PHE A 370 -30.49 9.85 -21.19
C PHE A 370 -31.92 10.14 -21.67
N ALA A 371 -32.10 10.45 -22.94
CA ALA A 371 -33.41 10.80 -23.52
C ALA A 371 -34.46 9.69 -23.28
N CYS A 372 -34.07 8.43 -23.43
CA CYS A 372 -34.94 7.28 -23.19
C CYS A 372 -34.72 6.64 -21.82
N HIS A 373 -33.47 6.58 -21.34
CA HIS A 373 -33.11 5.88 -20.12
C HIS A 373 -33.14 6.77 -18.84
N GLY A 374 -33.36 8.08 -18.97
CA GLY A 374 -33.37 9.02 -17.84
C GLY A 374 -31.99 9.32 -17.27
N ASN A 375 -31.86 10.38 -16.51
CA ASN A 375 -30.59 10.77 -15.88
C ASN A 375 -30.13 9.78 -14.80
N ASP A 376 -31.05 9.04 -14.20
CA ASP A 376 -30.81 8.06 -13.14
C ASP A 376 -30.81 6.60 -13.65
N GLY A 377 -30.93 6.42 -14.95
CA GLY A 377 -30.97 5.11 -15.61
C GLY A 377 -32.27 4.33 -15.41
N LYS A 378 -33.33 4.91 -14.80
CA LYS A 378 -34.58 4.19 -14.50
C LYS A 378 -35.61 4.25 -15.62
N GLY A 379 -35.30 4.92 -16.69
CA GLY A 379 -36.21 5.18 -17.82
C GLY A 379 -36.89 6.54 -17.69
N THR A 380 -37.00 7.26 -18.81
CA THR A 380 -37.71 8.55 -18.87
C THR A 380 -39.22 8.29 -18.81
N PRO A 381 -39.95 8.90 -17.87
CA PRO A 381 -41.40 8.73 -17.77
C PRO A 381 -42.13 9.20 -19.04
N MET A 382 -43.13 8.45 -19.46
CA MET A 382 -43.94 8.81 -20.61
C MET A 382 -45.04 9.80 -20.19
N VAL A 383 -45.11 10.93 -20.91
CA VAL A 383 -46.10 11.96 -20.64
C VAL A 383 -47.50 11.40 -20.86
N GLY A 384 -48.40 11.59 -19.89
CA GLY A 384 -49.79 11.14 -19.98
C GLY A 384 -50.04 9.64 -19.65
N GLN A 385 -48.99 8.88 -19.32
CA GLN A 385 -49.10 7.45 -18.94
C GLN A 385 -48.33 7.17 -17.63
N PRO A 386 -48.96 7.35 -16.46
CA PRO A 386 -48.34 7.11 -15.18
C PRO A 386 -47.78 5.69 -15.05
N GLY A 387 -46.50 5.55 -14.60
CA GLY A 387 -45.85 4.26 -14.41
C GLY A 387 -45.25 3.64 -15.68
N VAL A 388 -45.42 4.26 -16.84
CA VAL A 388 -44.78 3.82 -18.09
C VAL A 388 -43.51 4.66 -18.33
N THR A 389 -42.42 3.97 -18.67
CA THR A 389 -41.14 4.60 -19.07
C THR A 389 -40.81 4.28 -20.52
N LEU A 390 -40.07 5.20 -21.20
CA LEU A 390 -39.69 5.02 -22.62
C LEU A 390 -38.76 3.84 -22.82
N ALA A 391 -37.94 3.49 -21.82
CA ALA A 391 -36.99 2.40 -21.89
C ALA A 391 -36.95 1.64 -20.54
N PRO A 392 -36.50 0.37 -20.53
CA PRO A 392 -36.33 -0.39 -19.30
C PRO A 392 -35.25 0.20 -18.38
N PRO A 393 -35.33 -0.07 -17.06
CA PRO A 393 -34.31 0.39 -16.12
C PRO A 393 -32.98 -0.33 -16.36
N LEU A 394 -31.89 0.43 -16.30
CA LEU A 394 -30.51 -0.05 -16.36
C LEU A 394 -29.96 -0.52 -15.00
N PRO A 395 -30.37 0.07 -13.85
CA PRO A 395 -29.95 -0.40 -12.54
C PRO A 395 -30.30 -1.87 -12.32
N LYS A 396 -29.30 -2.67 -11.94
CA LYS A 396 -29.41 -4.11 -11.63
C LYS A 396 -29.95 -4.97 -12.78
N SER A 397 -30.05 -4.45 -14.00
CA SER A 397 -30.53 -5.21 -15.16
C SER A 397 -29.61 -6.41 -15.44
N PRO A 398 -30.17 -7.65 -15.57
CA PRO A 398 -29.37 -8.83 -15.94
C PRO A 398 -28.64 -8.65 -17.29
N ARG A 399 -29.27 -8.00 -18.26
CA ARG A 399 -28.69 -7.70 -19.58
C ARG A 399 -27.49 -6.75 -19.49
N VAL A 400 -27.52 -5.81 -18.54
CA VAL A 400 -26.40 -4.90 -18.28
C VAL A 400 -25.27 -5.58 -17.51
N LEU A 401 -25.61 -6.39 -16.50
CA LEU A 401 -24.66 -6.98 -15.56
C LEU A 401 -24.21 -8.40 -15.92
N GLY A 402 -24.81 -9.01 -16.94
CA GLY A 402 -24.45 -10.33 -17.44
C GLY A 402 -23.07 -10.44 -18.08
N SER A 403 -22.93 -11.25 -19.12
CA SER A 403 -21.66 -11.50 -19.81
C SER A 403 -21.04 -10.27 -20.47
N GLY A 404 -21.82 -9.23 -20.66
CA GLY A 404 -21.49 -8.05 -21.46
C GLY A 404 -21.82 -8.23 -22.95
N GLY A 405 -21.92 -9.46 -23.44
CA GLY A 405 -22.22 -9.75 -24.84
C GLY A 405 -23.60 -9.26 -25.27
N SER A 406 -24.62 -9.52 -24.44
CA SER A 406 -25.97 -9.05 -24.70
C SER A 406 -26.08 -7.53 -24.69
N LEU A 407 -25.40 -6.85 -23.79
CA LEU A 407 -25.33 -5.38 -23.76
C LEU A 407 -24.67 -4.84 -25.02
N VAL A 408 -23.50 -5.36 -25.40
CA VAL A 408 -22.77 -4.91 -26.60
C VAL A 408 -23.61 -5.16 -27.86
N ARG A 409 -24.24 -6.33 -28.01
CA ARG A 409 -25.14 -6.63 -29.14
C ARG A 409 -26.31 -5.67 -29.18
N THR A 410 -26.89 -5.34 -28.02
CA THR A 410 -27.99 -4.35 -27.92
C THR A 410 -27.52 -2.97 -28.37
N VAL A 411 -26.34 -2.53 -27.96
CA VAL A 411 -25.79 -1.23 -28.39
C VAL A 411 -25.48 -1.22 -29.89
N LEU A 412 -24.92 -2.31 -30.43
CA LEU A 412 -24.56 -2.39 -31.84
C LEU A 412 -25.77 -2.44 -32.78
N HIS A 413 -26.75 -3.28 -32.47
CA HIS A 413 -27.84 -3.63 -33.42
C HIS A 413 -29.23 -3.22 -32.95
N GLY A 414 -29.36 -2.66 -31.74
CA GLY A 414 -30.65 -2.32 -31.15
C GLY A 414 -31.34 -3.51 -30.48
N LEU A 415 -32.51 -3.23 -29.85
CA LEU A 415 -33.31 -4.18 -29.12
C LEU A 415 -34.80 -3.88 -29.33
N GLN A 416 -35.59 -4.91 -29.58
CA GLN A 416 -37.03 -4.81 -29.85
C GLN A 416 -37.83 -5.88 -29.11
N GLY A 417 -39.16 -5.67 -29.05
CA GLY A 417 -40.10 -6.60 -28.45
C GLY A 417 -40.24 -6.42 -26.94
N PRO A 418 -41.08 -7.28 -26.30
CA PRO A 418 -41.25 -7.25 -24.86
C PRO A 418 -39.95 -7.67 -24.17
N LEU A 419 -39.67 -7.03 -23.01
CA LEU A 419 -38.51 -7.31 -22.14
C LEU A 419 -39.03 -7.60 -20.74
N ASP A 420 -38.66 -8.76 -20.16
CA ASP A 420 -39.20 -9.24 -18.89
C ASP A 420 -40.75 -9.22 -18.87
N GLY A 421 -41.37 -9.57 -20.01
CA GLY A 421 -42.83 -9.57 -20.21
C GLY A 421 -43.49 -8.19 -20.33
N LYS A 422 -42.73 -7.10 -20.42
CA LYS A 422 -43.22 -5.73 -20.56
C LYS A 422 -42.85 -5.13 -21.91
N THR A 423 -43.79 -4.41 -22.51
CA THR A 423 -43.57 -3.64 -23.74
C THR A 423 -43.24 -2.22 -23.38
N TYR A 424 -42.14 -1.69 -23.96
CA TYR A 424 -41.72 -0.32 -23.80
C TYR A 424 -42.02 0.48 -25.06
N PRO A 425 -42.51 1.73 -24.95
CA PRO A 425 -42.84 2.56 -26.12
C PRO A 425 -41.59 2.95 -26.96
N GLY A 426 -40.42 3.07 -26.31
CA GLY A 426 -39.18 3.37 -27.00
C GLY A 426 -38.49 2.09 -27.52
N GLN A 427 -38.04 2.15 -28.75
CA GLN A 427 -37.16 1.12 -29.32
C GLN A 427 -35.72 1.49 -29.14
N MET A 428 -34.86 0.56 -28.71
CA MET A 428 -33.44 0.78 -28.69
C MET A 428 -32.89 0.74 -30.11
N LEU A 429 -32.42 1.90 -30.58
CA LEU A 429 -31.88 2.05 -31.94
C LEU A 429 -30.48 1.45 -32.05
N PRO A 430 -30.10 0.95 -33.23
CA PRO A 430 -28.74 0.47 -33.49
C PRO A 430 -27.73 1.63 -33.50
N LEU A 431 -26.63 1.47 -32.78
CA LEU A 431 -25.54 2.44 -32.70
C LEU A 431 -24.22 1.86 -33.27
N GLY A 432 -24.33 0.81 -34.06
CA GLY A 432 -23.20 0.08 -34.64
C GLY A 432 -22.31 0.87 -35.61
N ALA A 433 -22.75 2.05 -36.06
CA ALA A 433 -21.92 2.95 -36.88
C ALA A 433 -20.77 3.60 -36.07
N ASN A 434 -20.81 3.57 -34.72
CA ASN A 434 -19.72 4.05 -33.88
C ASN A 434 -18.63 3.00 -33.78
N ASP A 435 -17.40 3.44 -33.52
CA ASP A 435 -16.25 2.56 -33.36
C ASP A 435 -16.31 1.72 -32.08
N ASP A 436 -15.41 0.75 -31.98
CA ASP A 436 -15.38 -0.18 -30.86
C ASP A 436 -14.99 0.48 -29.53
N GLU A 437 -14.18 1.53 -29.56
CA GLU A 437 -13.81 2.32 -28.36
C GLU A 437 -15.04 3.05 -27.80
N TRP A 438 -15.85 3.65 -28.65
CA TRP A 438 -17.08 4.35 -28.28
C TRP A 438 -18.08 3.37 -27.65
N VAL A 439 -18.30 2.20 -28.28
CA VAL A 439 -19.20 1.16 -27.75
C VAL A 439 -18.69 0.59 -26.43
N ALA A 440 -17.37 0.40 -26.31
CA ALA A 440 -16.74 -0.04 -25.07
C ALA A 440 -16.94 0.98 -23.94
N ALA A 441 -16.76 2.27 -24.21
CA ALA A 441 -16.91 3.35 -23.25
C ALA A 441 -18.34 3.44 -22.70
N ILE A 442 -19.36 3.48 -23.57
CA ILE A 442 -20.75 3.54 -23.11
C ILE A 442 -21.17 2.27 -22.36
N SER A 443 -20.76 1.10 -22.84
CA SER A 443 -21.05 -0.16 -22.17
C SER A 443 -20.38 -0.25 -20.80
N THR A 444 -19.13 0.18 -20.67
CA THR A 444 -18.42 0.27 -19.39
C THR A 444 -19.10 1.23 -18.43
N TYR A 445 -19.51 2.41 -18.92
CA TYR A 445 -20.21 3.40 -18.10
C TYR A 445 -21.53 2.87 -17.55
N VAL A 446 -22.39 2.32 -18.39
CA VAL A 446 -23.70 1.78 -17.99
C VAL A 446 -23.54 0.62 -16.99
N ARG A 447 -22.53 -0.21 -17.16
CA ARG A 447 -22.22 -1.33 -16.24
C ARG A 447 -21.69 -0.87 -14.86
N ASN A 448 -21.19 0.35 -14.75
CA ASN A 448 -20.55 0.86 -13.52
C ASN A 448 -21.20 2.12 -12.95
N SER A 449 -22.32 2.58 -13.53
CA SER A 449 -23.11 3.72 -13.07
C SER A 449 -24.47 3.26 -12.51
N PHE A 450 -25.27 4.16 -11.97
CA PHE A 450 -26.63 3.91 -11.45
C PHE A 450 -26.68 2.85 -10.34
N GLY A 451 -25.59 2.71 -9.56
CA GLY A 451 -25.46 1.66 -8.55
C GLY A 451 -25.06 0.28 -9.11
N ASN A 452 -24.85 0.17 -10.40
CA ASN A 452 -24.29 -1.01 -11.04
C ASN A 452 -22.81 -1.18 -10.69
N LYS A 453 -22.34 -2.44 -10.67
CA LYS A 453 -20.96 -2.81 -10.35
C LYS A 453 -20.50 -3.94 -11.28
N GLY A 454 -20.55 -3.68 -12.60
CA GLY A 454 -20.04 -4.59 -13.63
C GLY A 454 -18.53 -4.45 -13.87
N GLY A 455 -17.94 -5.36 -14.63
CA GLY A 455 -16.59 -5.23 -15.16
C GLY A 455 -16.54 -4.29 -16.37
N PRO A 456 -15.35 -3.77 -16.72
CA PRO A 456 -15.18 -3.01 -17.95
C PRO A 456 -15.44 -3.87 -19.19
N ILE A 457 -15.81 -3.21 -20.27
CA ILE A 457 -15.89 -3.80 -21.62
C ILE A 457 -14.71 -3.23 -22.41
N THR A 458 -13.89 -4.10 -23.00
CA THR A 458 -12.75 -3.65 -23.82
C THR A 458 -13.15 -3.48 -25.28
N LYS A 459 -12.41 -2.71 -26.04
CA LYS A 459 -12.63 -2.56 -27.48
C LYS A 459 -12.45 -3.88 -28.24
N GLU A 460 -11.53 -4.75 -27.79
CA GLU A 460 -11.32 -6.08 -28.34
C GLU A 460 -12.53 -6.98 -28.13
N PHE A 461 -13.18 -6.86 -26.96
CA PHE A 461 -14.44 -7.55 -26.67
C PHE A 461 -15.56 -7.08 -27.62
N VAL A 462 -15.67 -5.76 -27.85
CA VAL A 462 -16.65 -5.20 -28.81
C VAL A 462 -16.35 -5.66 -30.22
N ALA A 463 -15.09 -5.61 -30.67
CA ALA A 463 -14.67 -6.09 -32.00
C ALA A 463 -15.04 -7.57 -32.21
N GLY A 464 -14.83 -8.41 -31.18
CA GLY A 464 -15.24 -9.82 -31.20
C GLY A 464 -16.73 -9.99 -31.39
N ILE A 465 -17.54 -9.26 -30.61
CA ILE A 465 -19.01 -9.30 -30.71
C ILE A 465 -19.50 -8.77 -32.08
N ARG A 466 -18.89 -7.69 -32.58
CA ARG A 466 -19.22 -7.15 -33.91
C ARG A 466 -18.96 -8.18 -35.00
N LYS A 467 -17.81 -8.84 -34.98
CA LYS A 467 -17.47 -9.94 -35.92
C LYS A 467 -18.46 -11.12 -35.81
N GLU A 468 -18.84 -11.52 -34.60
CA GLU A 468 -19.81 -12.61 -34.35
C GLU A 468 -21.22 -12.25 -34.85
N SER A 469 -21.60 -10.98 -34.71
CA SER A 469 -22.93 -10.50 -35.11
C SER A 469 -23.05 -10.28 -36.64
N GLY A 470 -21.92 -10.13 -37.32
CA GLY A 470 -21.87 -9.90 -38.78
C GLY A 470 -22.68 -8.68 -39.24
N ASP A 471 -23.27 -8.75 -40.41
CA ASP A 471 -24.06 -7.70 -41.02
C ASP A 471 -25.55 -7.75 -40.59
N ARG A 472 -25.82 -8.05 -39.31
CA ARG A 472 -27.17 -8.09 -38.80
C ARG A 472 -27.84 -6.72 -38.92
N LEU A 473 -28.96 -6.68 -39.64
CA LEU A 473 -29.76 -5.46 -39.87
C LEU A 473 -30.93 -5.29 -38.88
N LEU A 474 -31.41 -6.38 -38.32
CA LEU A 474 -32.58 -6.33 -37.41
C LEU A 474 -32.14 -6.22 -35.96
N PRO A 475 -32.87 -5.43 -35.14
CA PRO A 475 -32.64 -5.39 -33.69
C PRO A 475 -32.79 -6.79 -33.08
N TRP A 476 -32.07 -7.04 -31.99
CA TRP A 476 -32.22 -8.28 -31.23
C TRP A 476 -33.56 -8.35 -30.50
N THR A 477 -34.06 -9.53 -30.26
CA THR A 477 -35.12 -9.82 -29.30
C THR A 477 -34.50 -10.37 -28.00
N GLU A 478 -35.25 -10.34 -26.89
CA GLU A 478 -34.79 -10.91 -25.62
C GLU A 478 -34.45 -12.40 -25.76
N ALA A 479 -35.35 -13.19 -26.40
CA ALA A 479 -35.18 -14.62 -26.60
C ALA A 479 -33.88 -14.95 -27.39
N GLU A 480 -33.61 -14.23 -28.47
CA GLU A 480 -32.38 -14.42 -29.24
C GLU A 480 -31.12 -14.11 -28.40
N LEU A 481 -31.13 -13.05 -27.54
CA LEU A 481 -30.01 -12.74 -26.69
C LEU A 481 -29.81 -13.80 -25.60
N GLU A 482 -30.88 -14.36 -25.04
CA GLU A 482 -30.80 -15.43 -24.06
C GLU A 482 -30.20 -16.71 -24.65
N GLU A 483 -30.53 -17.07 -25.88
CA GLU A 483 -29.93 -18.21 -26.58
C GLU A 483 -28.43 -18.08 -26.80
N LEU A 484 -27.94 -16.84 -26.93
CA LEU A 484 -26.52 -16.55 -27.13
C LEU A 484 -25.71 -16.49 -25.81
N GLU A 485 -26.37 -16.37 -24.66
CA GLU A 485 -25.68 -16.42 -23.38
C GLU A 485 -25.23 -17.86 -23.09
N PRO A 486 -23.95 -18.06 -22.78
CA PRO A 486 -23.46 -19.39 -22.47
C PRO A 486 -24.09 -19.89 -21.17
N PRO A 487 -24.48 -21.17 -21.10
CA PRO A 487 -25.03 -21.75 -19.90
C PRO A 487 -24.02 -21.82 -18.76
N LEU A 488 -24.51 -21.88 -17.53
CA LEU A 488 -23.71 -22.27 -16.40
C LEU A 488 -23.15 -23.68 -16.65
N MET A 489 -21.83 -23.85 -16.60
CA MET A 489 -21.23 -25.16 -16.81
C MET A 489 -21.67 -26.14 -15.73
N ALA A 490 -22.25 -27.25 -16.18
CA ALA A 490 -22.64 -28.35 -15.32
C ALA A 490 -21.43 -29.15 -14.82
N ASP A 491 -21.67 -30.14 -13.95
CA ASP A 491 -20.67 -31.11 -13.51
C ASP A 491 -19.42 -30.52 -12.85
N ARG A 492 -19.54 -29.43 -12.12
CA ARG A 492 -18.44 -28.76 -11.40
C ARG A 492 -17.67 -29.70 -10.48
N LYS A 493 -18.28 -30.78 -10.02
CA LYS A 493 -17.62 -31.86 -9.25
C LYS A 493 -16.53 -32.61 -10.03
N LYS A 494 -16.53 -32.50 -11.37
CA LYS A 494 -15.49 -33.07 -12.24
C LYS A 494 -14.32 -32.15 -12.48
N TRP A 495 -14.39 -30.89 -12.01
CA TRP A 495 -13.28 -29.96 -12.14
C TRP A 495 -12.16 -30.32 -11.16
N LYS A 496 -10.92 -30.22 -11.61
CA LYS A 496 -9.77 -30.23 -10.71
C LYS A 496 -9.41 -28.82 -10.32
N LEU A 497 -9.40 -28.56 -9.02
CA LEU A 497 -9.12 -27.26 -8.47
C LEU A 497 -7.77 -27.29 -7.76
N THR A 498 -6.95 -26.25 -7.98
CA THR A 498 -5.70 -26.02 -7.29
C THR A 498 -5.60 -24.56 -6.88
N ALA A 499 -4.86 -24.27 -5.81
CA ALA A 499 -4.67 -22.92 -5.35
C ALA A 499 -3.28 -22.75 -4.72
N SER A 500 -2.81 -21.52 -4.67
CA SER A 500 -1.54 -21.18 -3.99
C SER A 500 -1.64 -21.28 -2.47
N HIS A 501 -2.84 -21.12 -1.89
CA HIS A 501 -3.13 -21.10 -0.45
C HIS A 501 -4.49 -21.78 -0.20
N GLY A 502 -4.65 -22.45 0.94
CA GLY A 502 -5.93 -23.03 1.34
C GLY A 502 -6.47 -24.11 0.39
N SER A 503 -5.61 -24.87 -0.28
CA SER A 503 -6.00 -25.86 -1.29
C SER A 503 -6.94 -26.94 -0.75
N GLU A 504 -6.88 -27.26 0.52
CA GLU A 504 -7.74 -28.22 1.22
C GLU A 504 -9.22 -27.79 1.30
N LYS A 505 -9.50 -26.50 1.10
CA LYS A 505 -10.86 -25.92 1.18
C LYS A 505 -11.52 -25.70 -0.18
N LEU A 506 -10.83 -25.98 -1.29
CA LEU A 506 -11.29 -25.66 -2.64
C LEU A 506 -12.64 -26.32 -3.01
N GLY A 507 -12.92 -27.50 -2.49
CA GLY A 507 -14.22 -28.15 -2.74
C GLY A 507 -15.41 -27.30 -2.32
N GLY A 508 -15.26 -26.46 -1.30
CA GLY A 508 -16.32 -25.61 -0.77
C GLY A 508 -16.75 -24.44 -1.67
N CYS A 509 -16.00 -24.16 -2.77
CA CYS A 509 -16.40 -23.09 -3.69
C CYS A 509 -17.10 -23.59 -4.97
N VAL A 510 -17.36 -24.90 -5.09
CA VAL A 510 -18.04 -25.50 -6.26
C VAL A 510 -19.09 -26.55 -5.88
N ASP A 511 -19.39 -26.70 -4.59
CA ASP A 511 -20.29 -27.74 -4.09
C ASP A 511 -21.81 -27.38 -4.16
N GLY A 512 -22.12 -26.15 -4.53
CA GLY A 512 -23.48 -25.62 -4.58
C GLY A 512 -24.05 -25.26 -3.20
N ASN A 513 -23.26 -25.37 -2.13
CA ASN A 513 -23.68 -25.07 -0.77
C ASN A 513 -23.09 -23.72 -0.34
N GLY A 514 -23.88 -22.67 -0.40
CA GLY A 514 -23.40 -21.33 -0.04
C GLY A 514 -23.03 -21.12 1.44
N LYS A 515 -23.07 -22.15 2.29
CA LYS A 515 -22.55 -22.11 3.66
C LYS A 515 -21.09 -22.54 3.72
N SER A 516 -20.62 -23.40 2.81
CA SER A 516 -19.22 -23.76 2.60
C SER A 516 -18.49 -22.65 1.85
N ARG A 517 -17.16 -22.65 1.94
CA ARG A 517 -16.33 -21.71 1.20
C ARG A 517 -14.88 -22.19 1.05
N TYR A 518 -14.24 -21.73 0.03
CA TYR A 518 -12.79 -21.61 -0.04
C TYR A 518 -12.36 -20.31 0.64
N ASP A 519 -11.25 -20.32 1.37
CA ASP A 519 -10.54 -19.13 1.81
C ASP A 519 -9.01 -19.35 1.84
N THR A 520 -8.26 -18.27 1.67
CA THR A 520 -6.80 -18.33 1.64
C THR A 520 -6.15 -18.56 3.01
N GLY A 521 -6.89 -18.50 4.12
CA GLY A 521 -6.38 -18.67 5.48
C GLY A 521 -5.39 -17.59 5.94
N THR A 522 -5.05 -16.64 5.07
CA THR A 522 -4.11 -15.55 5.34
C THR A 522 -4.52 -14.28 4.60
N SER A 523 -3.90 -13.14 4.98
CA SER A 523 -4.15 -11.84 4.36
C SER A 523 -3.96 -11.88 2.85
N GLN A 524 -4.83 -11.17 2.11
CA GLN A 524 -4.72 -11.09 0.66
C GLN A 524 -3.44 -10.38 0.25
N VAL A 525 -2.64 -11.06 -0.57
CA VAL A 525 -1.44 -10.50 -1.20
C VAL A 525 -1.45 -10.80 -2.69
N PRO A 526 -0.85 -9.93 -3.51
CA PRO A 526 -0.70 -10.19 -4.94
C PRO A 526 0.04 -11.50 -5.22
N GLY A 527 -0.40 -12.19 -6.28
CA GLY A 527 0.17 -13.47 -6.68
C GLY A 527 -0.50 -14.70 -6.05
N MET A 528 -1.46 -14.55 -5.14
CA MET A 528 -2.35 -15.65 -4.75
C MET A 528 -3.24 -16.03 -5.92
N TRP A 529 -3.45 -17.32 -6.16
CA TRP A 529 -4.25 -17.78 -7.29
C TRP A 529 -5.11 -18.99 -6.96
N VAL A 530 -6.20 -19.10 -7.72
CA VAL A 530 -7.05 -20.30 -7.83
C VAL A 530 -7.08 -20.71 -9.29
N GLN A 531 -6.90 -21.98 -9.56
CA GLN A 531 -6.90 -22.56 -10.91
C GLN A 531 -7.96 -23.64 -11.02
N VAL A 532 -8.65 -23.64 -12.15
CA VAL A 532 -9.64 -24.65 -12.54
C VAL A 532 -9.09 -25.40 -13.75
N GLU A 533 -9.08 -26.73 -13.72
CA GLU A 533 -8.88 -27.61 -14.87
C GLU A 533 -10.22 -28.24 -15.24
N PHE A 534 -10.71 -28.02 -16.44
CA PHE A 534 -11.91 -28.63 -16.98
C PHE A 534 -11.63 -30.06 -17.47
N PRO A 535 -12.63 -30.95 -17.48
CA PRO A 535 -12.49 -32.31 -18.06
C PRO A 535 -12.10 -32.33 -19.53
N SER A 536 -12.55 -31.33 -20.29
CA SER A 536 -12.23 -31.14 -21.71
C SER A 536 -12.05 -29.65 -22.02
N VAL A 537 -11.48 -29.34 -23.19
CA VAL A 537 -11.44 -27.97 -23.70
C VAL A 537 -12.88 -27.45 -23.79
N SER A 538 -13.10 -26.27 -23.26
CA SER A 538 -14.41 -25.62 -23.20
C SER A 538 -14.29 -24.18 -23.67
N LYS A 539 -15.29 -23.68 -24.38
CA LYS A 539 -15.39 -22.28 -24.76
C LYS A 539 -16.10 -21.52 -23.64
N VAL A 540 -15.36 -20.65 -22.95
CA VAL A 540 -15.81 -19.94 -21.73
C VAL A 540 -15.70 -18.43 -21.92
N ASN A 541 -16.56 -17.64 -21.26
CA ASN A 541 -16.55 -16.17 -21.39
C ASN A 541 -16.92 -15.42 -20.12
N ARG A 542 -17.24 -16.12 -19.02
CA ARG A 542 -17.65 -15.47 -17.77
C ARG A 542 -17.34 -16.31 -16.56
N ILE A 543 -16.90 -15.64 -15.49
CA ILE A 543 -16.74 -16.21 -14.14
C ILE A 543 -17.51 -15.34 -13.15
N GLN A 544 -18.19 -15.97 -12.19
CA GLN A 544 -18.76 -15.30 -11.04
C GLN A 544 -18.18 -15.89 -9.77
N LEU A 545 -17.69 -15.01 -8.90
CA LEU A 545 -17.15 -15.36 -7.58
C LEU A 545 -18.07 -14.73 -6.53
N ASP A 546 -18.77 -15.58 -5.78
CA ASP A 546 -19.68 -15.15 -4.73
C ASP A 546 -18.97 -15.15 -3.38
N SER A 547 -18.91 -14.01 -2.70
CA SER A 547 -18.35 -13.87 -1.35
C SER A 547 -19.42 -13.94 -0.24
N LYS A 548 -20.70 -13.97 -0.58
CA LYS A 548 -21.87 -14.11 0.34
C LYS A 548 -21.70 -13.41 1.69
N SER A 549 -21.72 -14.19 2.78
CA SER A 549 -21.59 -13.68 4.15
C SER A 549 -20.18 -13.16 4.50
N SER A 550 -19.18 -13.46 3.70
CA SER A 550 -17.81 -12.95 3.86
C SER A 550 -17.68 -11.56 3.22
N ALA A 551 -18.43 -10.59 3.76
CA ALA A 551 -18.67 -9.28 3.14
C ALA A 551 -17.41 -8.46 2.80
N ARG A 552 -16.28 -8.74 3.44
CA ARG A 552 -15.00 -8.02 3.22
C ARG A 552 -13.95 -8.86 2.53
N ASP A 553 -14.22 -10.12 2.21
CA ASP A 553 -13.22 -11.10 1.75
C ASP A 553 -13.23 -11.29 0.21
N TYR A 554 -13.83 -10.37 -0.54
CA TYR A 554 -13.78 -10.35 -2.01
C TYR A 554 -12.37 -9.99 -2.52
N PRO A 555 -11.96 -10.41 -3.73
CA PRO A 555 -10.61 -10.14 -4.23
C PRO A 555 -10.38 -8.63 -4.44
N ARG A 556 -9.29 -8.07 -3.92
CA ARG A 556 -8.98 -6.62 -4.03
C ARG A 556 -8.50 -6.22 -5.42
N GLY A 557 -8.16 -7.18 -6.22
CA GLY A 557 -7.86 -7.07 -7.62
C GLY A 557 -7.74 -8.48 -8.19
N TYR A 558 -8.03 -8.66 -9.45
CA TYR A 558 -7.90 -9.96 -10.12
C TYR A 558 -7.37 -9.82 -11.53
N GLN A 559 -6.73 -10.86 -12.01
CA GLN A 559 -6.52 -11.13 -13.44
C GLN A 559 -6.94 -12.57 -13.73
N VAL A 560 -7.42 -12.81 -14.94
CA VAL A 560 -7.82 -14.14 -15.42
C VAL A 560 -6.98 -14.49 -16.64
N GLU A 561 -6.39 -15.67 -16.63
CA GLU A 561 -5.60 -16.23 -17.73
C GLU A 561 -6.14 -17.61 -18.09
N SER A 562 -6.01 -18.00 -19.36
CA SER A 562 -6.39 -19.33 -19.85
C SER A 562 -5.22 -20.11 -20.40
N SER A 563 -5.36 -21.42 -20.44
CA SER A 563 -4.45 -22.32 -21.11
C SER A 563 -5.19 -23.54 -21.63
N VAL A 564 -4.72 -24.13 -22.74
CA VAL A 564 -5.23 -25.41 -23.25
C VAL A 564 -4.37 -26.60 -22.81
N ASP A 565 -3.11 -26.37 -22.44
CA ASP A 565 -2.13 -27.40 -22.09
C ASP A 565 -1.62 -27.32 -20.62
N GLY A 566 -1.99 -26.26 -19.90
CA GLY A 566 -1.55 -25.98 -18.53
C GLY A 566 -0.11 -25.49 -18.41
N LYS A 567 0.59 -25.30 -19.54
CA LYS A 567 1.99 -24.85 -19.60
C LYS A 567 2.14 -23.44 -20.17
N LYS A 568 1.50 -23.18 -21.30
CA LYS A 568 1.46 -21.86 -21.93
C LYS A 568 0.18 -21.14 -21.52
N TRP A 569 0.32 -19.97 -20.95
CA TRP A 569 -0.78 -19.14 -20.49
C TRP A 569 -0.99 -17.96 -21.44
N SER A 570 -2.23 -17.58 -21.64
CA SER A 570 -2.60 -16.41 -22.43
C SER A 570 -2.14 -15.12 -21.72
N GLU A 571 -2.11 -14.01 -22.49
CA GLU A 571 -2.23 -12.69 -21.86
C GLU A 571 -3.53 -12.64 -21.03
N PRO A 572 -3.60 -11.75 -20.03
CA PRO A 572 -4.80 -11.65 -19.21
C PRO A 572 -6.07 -11.40 -20.04
N LEU A 573 -7.03 -12.32 -19.94
CA LEU A 573 -8.35 -12.21 -20.58
C LEU A 573 -9.22 -11.12 -19.95
N ALA A 574 -9.07 -10.94 -18.65
CA ALA A 574 -9.74 -9.93 -17.86
C ALA A 574 -8.86 -9.51 -16.67
N ILE A 575 -8.92 -8.24 -16.32
CA ILE A 575 -8.32 -7.68 -15.12
C ILE A 575 -9.33 -6.72 -14.50
N GLY A 576 -9.41 -6.67 -13.16
CA GLY A 576 -10.35 -5.79 -12.49
C GLY A 576 -10.24 -5.84 -10.98
N VAL A 577 -11.19 -5.18 -10.31
CA VAL A 577 -11.34 -5.17 -8.86
C VAL A 577 -12.58 -5.97 -8.49
N GLY A 578 -12.45 -6.87 -7.52
CA GLY A 578 -13.57 -7.64 -7.01
C GLY A 578 -14.56 -6.78 -6.23
N LYS A 579 -15.76 -7.30 -6.07
CA LYS A 579 -16.89 -6.61 -5.43
C LYS A 579 -17.73 -7.58 -4.61
N HIS A 580 -18.21 -7.11 -3.47
CA HIS A 580 -19.17 -7.85 -2.67
C HIS A 580 -20.60 -7.55 -3.11
N PRO A 581 -21.53 -8.52 -3.06
CA PRO A 581 -21.33 -9.96 -2.76
C PRO A 581 -20.77 -10.76 -3.94
N MET A 582 -20.88 -10.25 -5.15
CA MET A 582 -20.57 -10.96 -6.39
C MET A 582 -19.50 -10.21 -7.20
N THR A 583 -18.42 -10.89 -7.52
CA THR A 583 -17.45 -10.44 -8.51
C THR A 583 -17.81 -11.08 -9.85
N ASN A 584 -18.30 -10.29 -10.79
CA ASN A 584 -18.60 -10.72 -12.16
C ASN A 584 -17.41 -10.39 -13.07
N ILE A 585 -16.87 -11.38 -13.72
CA ILE A 585 -15.71 -11.29 -14.61
C ILE A 585 -16.14 -11.77 -16.00
N ALA A 586 -16.21 -10.86 -16.96
CA ALA A 586 -16.51 -11.16 -18.35
C ALA A 586 -15.27 -10.98 -19.21
N PHE A 587 -15.08 -11.81 -20.21
CA PHE A 587 -13.98 -11.76 -21.17
C PHE A 587 -14.41 -12.34 -22.53
N PRO A 588 -13.66 -12.11 -23.61
CA PRO A 588 -13.96 -12.70 -24.93
C PRO A 588 -14.07 -14.22 -24.84
N ALA A 589 -15.04 -14.79 -25.57
CA ALA A 589 -15.25 -16.23 -25.60
C ALA A 589 -13.97 -16.95 -26.01
N THR A 590 -13.36 -17.69 -25.08
CA THR A 590 -12.01 -18.25 -25.21
C THR A 590 -12.03 -19.75 -24.99
N GLU A 591 -11.29 -20.50 -25.80
CA GLU A 591 -11.09 -21.93 -25.58
C GLU A 591 -10.05 -22.13 -24.48
N ALA A 592 -10.44 -22.88 -23.44
CA ALA A 592 -9.61 -23.16 -22.28
C ALA A 592 -9.84 -24.57 -21.76
N LYS A 593 -8.80 -25.26 -21.38
CA LYS A 593 -8.83 -26.42 -20.48
C LYS A 593 -8.51 -26.00 -19.06
N PHE A 594 -7.74 -24.92 -18.91
CA PHE A 594 -7.34 -24.35 -17.63
C PHE A 594 -7.71 -22.87 -17.59
N LEU A 595 -8.29 -22.44 -16.47
CA LEU A 595 -8.45 -21.04 -16.10
C LEU A 595 -7.72 -20.78 -14.79
N LYS A 596 -6.97 -19.70 -14.73
CA LYS A 596 -6.29 -19.25 -13.52
C LYS A 596 -6.75 -17.83 -13.17
N ILE A 597 -7.25 -17.68 -11.95
CA ILE A 597 -7.67 -16.41 -11.39
C ILE A 597 -6.59 -16.01 -10.38
N THR A 598 -5.85 -14.96 -10.65
CA THR A 598 -4.78 -14.47 -9.79
C THR A 598 -5.23 -13.21 -9.07
N GLN A 599 -5.12 -13.20 -7.75
CA GLN A 599 -5.33 -12.03 -6.91
C GLN A 599 -4.21 -11.01 -7.19
N THR A 600 -4.58 -9.77 -7.51
CA THR A 600 -3.63 -8.71 -7.85
C THR A 600 -3.60 -7.57 -6.84
N GLY A 601 -4.58 -7.49 -5.92
CA GLY A 601 -4.65 -6.49 -4.87
C GLY A 601 -4.05 -6.95 -3.53
N ARG A 602 -4.03 -6.06 -2.54
CA ARG A 602 -3.54 -6.34 -1.18
C ARG A 602 -4.50 -5.80 -0.14
N VAL A 603 -4.73 -6.55 0.92
CA VAL A 603 -5.37 -6.06 2.15
C VAL A 603 -4.92 -6.89 3.34
N ASN A 604 -4.51 -6.21 4.41
CA ASN A 604 -4.08 -6.86 5.65
C ASN A 604 -5.30 -7.29 6.48
N GLY A 605 -5.20 -8.46 7.11
CA GLY A 605 -6.20 -8.96 8.05
C GLY A 605 -7.49 -9.48 7.41
N LEU A 606 -7.61 -9.53 6.08
CA LEU A 606 -8.75 -10.08 5.36
C LEU A 606 -8.32 -11.19 4.42
N TYR A 607 -9.08 -12.28 4.37
CA TYR A 607 -8.84 -13.40 3.46
C TYR A 607 -9.42 -13.12 2.07
N TRP A 608 -9.04 -13.89 1.08
CA TRP A 608 -9.80 -14.04 -0.14
C TRP A 608 -10.71 -15.26 0.01
N SER A 609 -12.02 -15.02 0.07
CA SER A 609 -13.02 -16.08 0.24
C SER A 609 -13.91 -16.20 -0.99
N ILE A 610 -14.23 -17.44 -1.39
CA ILE A 610 -15.16 -17.77 -2.46
C ILE A 610 -16.14 -18.79 -1.90
N HIS A 611 -17.39 -18.39 -1.72
CA HIS A 611 -18.47 -19.28 -1.30
C HIS A 611 -19.00 -20.11 -2.46
N GLU A 612 -19.03 -19.51 -3.66
CA GLU A 612 -19.47 -20.20 -4.86
C GLU A 612 -18.72 -19.62 -6.06
N MET A 613 -18.16 -20.49 -6.88
CA MET A 613 -17.53 -20.14 -8.16
C MET A 613 -18.39 -20.72 -9.28
N GLN A 614 -18.89 -19.87 -10.14
CA GLN A 614 -19.68 -20.21 -11.30
C GLN A 614 -18.91 -19.82 -12.57
N ILE A 615 -18.80 -20.73 -13.52
CA ILE A 615 -18.17 -20.50 -14.82
C ILE A 615 -19.19 -20.80 -15.90
N PHE A 616 -19.29 -19.90 -16.86
CA PHE A 616 -20.24 -19.96 -17.95
C PHE A 616 -19.53 -20.29 -19.25
N GLY A 617 -20.02 -21.32 -19.92
CA GLY A 617 -19.39 -21.86 -21.11
C GLY A 617 -20.03 -23.17 -21.54
N LYS A 618 -19.46 -23.76 -22.56
CA LYS A 618 -19.83 -25.09 -23.04
C LYS A 618 -18.61 -25.85 -23.54
N PRO A 619 -18.58 -27.18 -23.39
CA PRO A 619 -17.51 -27.99 -23.97
C PRO A 619 -17.41 -27.75 -25.49
N VAL A 620 -16.21 -27.74 -26.02
CA VAL A 620 -15.97 -27.74 -27.45
C VAL A 620 -16.15 -29.17 -27.92
N PRO A 621 -17.02 -29.45 -28.92
CA PRO A 621 -17.12 -30.79 -29.52
C PRO A 621 -15.73 -31.23 -30.04
N ARG A 622 -15.40 -32.50 -29.84
CA ARG A 622 -14.17 -33.09 -30.38
C ARG A 622 -14.27 -33.26 -31.89
#